data_bfef0bc68d34040864af03ba385a5184
#
_entry.id   bfef0bc68d34040864af03ba385a5184
#
_cell.length_a   1.000
_cell.length_b   1.000
_cell.length_c   1.000
_cell.angle_alpha   90.00
_cell.angle_beta   90.00
_cell.angle_gamma   90.00
#
_symmetry.space_group_name_H-M   'P 1'
#
loop_
_entity.id
_entity.type
_entity.pdbx_description
1 polymer ?
#
loop_
_entity_poly.entity_id
_entity_poly.type
_entity_poly.pdbx_seq_one_letter_code
_entity_poly.pdbx_strand_id
1 'polypeptide(L)'
;MVKAWRELVTIPTYEVGKPEKSPMFLEKRVYQGSSGVVYPYPVIESISNEKKNVEYLAVWLENEYIKVMILPELGGRVQMAYDKIKKRHFVYYNHVIKPALVGLAGPWISGGIEFNWPQHHRPSTFMPVDVYIESNDEDGSVTVWTSEMEKMFHQKGAAGFTLRPGCAYLEIKGLLYNRTDMPQTFLWWANPAVAVNDEYQSVFPPDINAVFDHGKRAVSSFPIATGTYYKMDYSAGVDISNYRNIKVPTSYMGVNSRFNFEGGYENDTKGGMLHVASHHFSPGKKQWTWGNGDFGQAWDRNLTD
;
A
#
# COMPACT_ATOMS: atom_id res chain seq x y z
N MET A 1 -12.45 -15.00 -20.06
CA MET A 1 -11.08 -15.60 -20.12
C MET A 1 -10.11 -14.68 -19.43
N VAL A 2 -9.18 -15.22 -18.63
CA VAL A 2 -8.12 -14.45 -18.00
C VAL A 2 -6.87 -14.46 -18.87
N LYS A 3 -6.16 -13.32 -18.94
CA LYS A 3 -4.90 -13.18 -19.70
C LYS A 3 -3.86 -12.50 -18.83
N ALA A 4 -2.59 -12.94 -18.97
CA ALA A 4 -1.44 -12.24 -18.45
C ALA A 4 -0.36 -12.12 -19.54
N TRP A 5 0.30 -10.97 -19.60
CA TRP A 5 1.36 -10.70 -20.57
C TRP A 5 2.36 -9.68 -20.03
N ARG A 6 3.50 -9.61 -20.66
CA ARG A 6 4.54 -8.63 -20.38
C ARG A 6 4.61 -7.60 -21.48
N GLU A 7 4.78 -6.34 -21.12
CA GLU A 7 4.83 -5.22 -22.07
C GLU A 7 5.64 -4.07 -21.50
N LEU A 8 6.44 -3.42 -22.34
CA LEU A 8 7.12 -2.19 -21.94
C LEU A 8 6.11 -1.04 -21.87
N VAL A 9 6.13 -0.33 -20.77
CA VAL A 9 5.32 0.87 -20.54
C VAL A 9 6.22 2.04 -20.22
N THR A 10 5.94 3.18 -20.80
CA THR A 10 6.67 4.41 -20.51
C THR A 10 5.94 5.19 -19.43
N ILE A 11 6.62 5.46 -18.31
CA ILE A 11 6.05 6.21 -17.19
C ILE A 11 6.96 7.39 -16.88
N PRO A 12 6.41 8.63 -16.77
CA PRO A 12 7.17 9.76 -16.28
C PRO A 12 7.73 9.46 -14.88
N THR A 13 9.01 9.68 -14.69
CA THR A 13 9.72 9.25 -13.48
C THR A 13 10.70 10.31 -12.98
N TYR A 14 10.66 10.59 -11.70
CA TYR A 14 11.72 11.31 -10.99
C TYR A 14 12.73 10.27 -10.51
N GLU A 15 13.89 10.24 -11.16
CA GLU A 15 14.91 9.21 -10.90
C GLU A 15 15.51 9.36 -9.50
N VAL A 16 15.87 8.25 -8.91
CA VAL A 16 16.59 8.22 -7.63
C VAL A 16 18.09 8.31 -7.85
N GLY A 17 18.80 8.82 -6.84
CA GLY A 17 20.25 8.89 -6.85
C GLY A 17 20.91 7.51 -6.72
N LYS A 18 22.23 7.50 -6.76
CA LYS A 18 23.00 6.27 -6.63
C LYS A 18 22.86 5.71 -5.20
N PRO A 19 22.69 4.38 -5.08
CA PRO A 19 22.69 3.73 -3.78
C PRO A 19 24.03 3.95 -3.05
N GLU A 20 23.95 4.26 -1.75
CA GLU A 20 25.14 4.35 -0.90
C GLU A 20 25.75 2.94 -0.75
N LYS A 21 27.06 2.85 -0.98
CA LYS A 21 27.77 1.58 -0.93
C LYS A 21 28.20 1.18 0.47
N SER A 22 28.39 2.14 1.33
CA SER A 22 28.76 1.90 2.72
C SER A 22 27.54 1.44 3.51
N PRO A 23 27.66 0.37 4.31
CA PRO A 23 26.54 -0.08 5.11
C PRO A 23 26.15 0.96 6.16
N MET A 24 24.85 1.15 6.34
CA MET A 24 24.31 2.03 7.37
C MET A 24 23.93 1.16 8.59
N PHE A 25 24.66 1.32 9.67
CA PHE A 25 24.47 0.55 10.90
C PHE A 25 23.59 1.27 11.91
N LEU A 26 23.59 2.60 11.90
CA LEU A 26 22.80 3.40 12.80
C LEU A 26 22.26 4.64 12.08
N GLU A 27 20.97 4.76 12.01
CA GLU A 27 20.30 5.85 11.32
C GLU A 27 19.11 6.36 12.15
N LYS A 28 19.04 7.67 12.30
CA LYS A 28 17.98 8.33 13.10
C LYS A 28 16.93 9.04 12.25
N ARG A 29 17.06 9.04 10.92
CA ARG A 29 16.11 9.71 10.03
C ARG A 29 14.77 8.97 9.90
N VAL A 30 14.71 7.70 10.28
CA VAL A 30 13.48 6.92 10.24
C VAL A 30 12.62 7.26 11.44
N TYR A 31 11.48 7.87 11.20
CA TYR A 31 10.68 8.51 12.22
C TYR A 31 9.61 7.61 12.87
N GLN A 32 9.24 6.50 12.31
CA GLN A 32 8.14 5.65 12.80
C GLN A 32 8.60 4.54 13.77
N GLY A 33 9.63 4.79 14.54
CA GLY A 33 10.14 3.81 15.50
C GLY A 33 10.94 2.66 14.89
N SER A 34 11.24 2.72 13.60
CA SER A 34 12.14 1.80 12.93
C SER A 34 13.57 2.02 13.40
N SER A 35 14.38 0.96 13.38
CA SER A 35 15.81 1.04 13.71
C SER A 35 16.61 1.89 12.71
N GLY A 36 16.11 2.05 11.48
CA GLY A 36 16.86 2.64 10.37
C GLY A 36 18.02 1.78 9.88
N VAL A 37 18.26 0.64 10.47
CA VAL A 37 19.31 -0.31 10.05
C VAL A 37 18.74 -1.25 9.02
N VAL A 38 19.25 -1.16 7.79
CA VAL A 38 18.76 -1.92 6.65
C VAL A 38 19.84 -2.78 5.98
N TYR A 39 21.00 -2.92 6.65
CA TYR A 39 22.08 -3.76 6.10
C TYR A 39 21.56 -5.20 5.82
N PRO A 40 21.84 -5.79 4.66
CA PRO A 40 22.77 -5.35 3.61
C PRO A 40 22.13 -4.57 2.45
N TYR A 41 20.95 -3.98 2.62
CA TYR A 41 20.37 -3.14 1.58
C TYR A 41 21.09 -1.79 1.49
N PRO A 42 21.39 -1.30 0.28
CA PRO A 42 21.91 0.05 0.11
C PRO A 42 20.84 1.09 0.41
N VAL A 43 21.27 2.28 0.82
CA VAL A 43 20.36 3.40 1.08
C VAL A 43 20.50 4.44 0.00
N ILE A 44 19.37 4.98 -0.45
CA ILE A 44 19.29 6.06 -1.43
C ILE A 44 18.80 7.30 -0.73
N GLU A 45 19.54 8.42 -0.88
CA GLU A 45 19.31 9.65 -0.11
C GLU A 45 18.90 10.85 -0.98
N SER A 46 18.81 10.67 -2.29
CA SER A 46 18.47 11.75 -3.21
C SER A 46 17.50 11.32 -4.29
N ILE A 47 16.70 12.28 -4.73
CA ILE A 47 15.73 12.14 -5.81
C ILE A 47 15.92 13.32 -6.74
N SER A 48 15.86 13.09 -8.05
CA SER A 48 15.93 14.14 -9.06
C SER A 48 14.71 15.07 -8.96
N ASN A 49 14.93 16.35 -9.20
CA ASN A 49 13.86 17.32 -9.38
C ASN A 49 13.35 17.39 -10.86
N GLU A 50 13.99 16.64 -11.74
CA GLU A 50 13.62 16.58 -13.16
C GLU A 50 12.96 15.26 -13.47
N LYS A 51 11.84 15.35 -14.17
CA LYS A 51 11.05 14.22 -14.67
C LYS A 51 11.53 13.77 -16.04
N LYS A 52 11.70 12.47 -16.21
CA LYS A 52 12.06 11.83 -17.48
C LYS A 52 11.09 10.70 -17.79
N ASN A 53 10.92 10.39 -19.06
CA ASN A 53 10.22 9.20 -19.48
C ASN A 53 11.14 7.99 -19.32
N VAL A 54 10.70 7.01 -18.51
CA VAL A 54 11.43 5.77 -18.25
C VAL A 54 10.56 4.58 -18.65
N GLU A 55 11.17 3.61 -19.32
CA GLU A 55 10.51 2.36 -19.69
C GLU A 55 10.60 1.35 -18.54
N TYR A 56 9.47 0.73 -18.21
CA TYR A 56 9.35 -0.34 -17.23
C TYR A 56 8.74 -1.59 -17.88
N LEU A 57 9.23 -2.77 -17.52
CA LEU A 57 8.60 -4.00 -17.94
C LEU A 57 7.39 -4.29 -17.04
N ALA A 58 6.21 -3.87 -17.47
CA ALA A 58 4.97 -4.17 -16.78
C ALA A 58 4.52 -5.61 -17.02
N VAL A 59 3.92 -6.22 -15.99
CA VAL A 59 3.14 -7.45 -16.13
C VAL A 59 1.67 -7.09 -16.00
N TRP A 60 0.92 -7.36 -17.05
CA TRP A 60 -0.52 -7.14 -17.11
C TRP A 60 -1.28 -8.41 -16.73
N LEU A 61 -2.39 -8.23 -16.03
CA LEU A 61 -3.33 -9.28 -15.70
C LEU A 61 -4.74 -8.75 -15.95
N GLU A 62 -5.53 -9.46 -16.77
CA GLU A 62 -6.82 -8.95 -17.22
C GLU A 62 -7.85 -10.07 -17.38
N ASN A 63 -9.08 -9.78 -16.96
CA ASN A 63 -10.28 -10.54 -17.32
C ASN A 63 -11.35 -9.60 -17.89
N GLU A 64 -12.59 -10.07 -18.00
CA GLU A 64 -13.71 -9.29 -18.54
C GLU A 64 -14.08 -8.06 -17.70
N TYR A 65 -13.73 -8.04 -16.40
CA TYR A 65 -14.12 -6.98 -15.45
C TYR A 65 -12.97 -6.10 -15.02
N ILE A 66 -11.78 -6.66 -14.85
CA ILE A 66 -10.65 -5.99 -14.19
C ILE A 66 -9.41 -6.07 -15.07
N LYS A 67 -8.65 -4.97 -15.11
CA LYS A 67 -7.32 -4.90 -15.68
C LYS A 67 -6.33 -4.38 -14.64
N VAL A 68 -5.22 -5.09 -14.44
CA VAL A 68 -4.20 -4.78 -13.44
C VAL A 68 -2.83 -4.64 -14.10
N MET A 69 -2.06 -3.63 -13.68
CA MET A 69 -0.65 -3.45 -14.05
C MET A 69 0.23 -3.67 -12.82
N ILE A 70 1.18 -4.56 -12.95
CA ILE A 70 2.16 -4.90 -11.91
C ILE A 70 3.53 -4.47 -12.40
N LEU A 71 4.33 -3.83 -11.53
CA LEU A 71 5.68 -3.37 -11.84
C LEU A 71 6.72 -4.17 -11.03
N PRO A 72 7.31 -5.24 -11.60
CA PRO A 72 8.31 -6.03 -10.92
C PRO A 72 9.57 -5.24 -10.53
N GLU A 73 9.97 -4.26 -11.34
CA GLU A 73 11.15 -3.42 -11.07
C GLU A 73 10.99 -2.49 -9.87
N LEU A 74 9.74 -2.24 -9.47
CA LEU A 74 9.40 -1.34 -8.36
C LEU A 74 8.72 -2.13 -7.22
N GLY A 75 9.41 -3.14 -6.70
CA GLY A 75 8.93 -3.94 -5.57
C GLY A 75 7.79 -4.90 -5.88
N GLY A 76 7.44 -5.12 -7.15
CA GLY A 76 6.34 -6.00 -7.54
C GLY A 76 4.97 -5.48 -7.15
N ARG A 77 4.83 -4.16 -7.02
CA ARG A 77 3.57 -3.50 -6.65
C ARG A 77 2.53 -3.61 -7.74
N VAL A 78 1.27 -3.58 -7.34
CA VAL A 78 0.17 -3.26 -8.26
C VAL A 78 0.17 -1.75 -8.46
N GLN A 79 0.55 -1.28 -9.65
CA GLN A 79 0.61 0.16 -9.97
C GLN A 79 -0.77 0.70 -10.36
N MET A 80 -1.58 -0.11 -11.03
CA MET A 80 -2.89 0.26 -11.53
C MET A 80 -3.86 -0.93 -11.40
N ALA A 81 -5.08 -0.65 -10.96
CA ALA A 81 -6.17 -1.62 -10.99
C ALA A 81 -7.46 -0.92 -11.44
N TYR A 82 -7.96 -1.35 -12.60
CA TYR A 82 -9.03 -0.68 -13.32
C TYR A 82 -10.29 -1.57 -13.40
N ASP A 83 -11.41 -1.03 -12.99
CA ASP A 83 -12.74 -1.60 -13.18
C ASP A 83 -13.26 -1.21 -14.57
N LYS A 84 -13.39 -2.20 -15.44
CA LYS A 84 -13.83 -2.02 -16.83
C LYS A 84 -15.34 -1.73 -16.94
N ILE A 85 -16.14 -2.11 -15.94
CA ILE A 85 -17.58 -1.89 -15.91
C ILE A 85 -17.89 -0.45 -15.50
N LYS A 86 -17.32 -0.01 -14.38
CA LYS A 86 -17.47 1.37 -13.88
C LYS A 86 -16.55 2.37 -14.59
N LYS A 87 -15.61 1.89 -15.42
CA LYS A 87 -14.61 2.70 -16.15
C LYS A 87 -13.81 3.60 -15.22
N ARG A 88 -13.35 3.05 -14.11
CA ARG A 88 -12.61 3.77 -13.07
C ARG A 88 -11.50 2.91 -12.46
N HIS A 89 -10.49 3.56 -11.91
CA HIS A 89 -9.52 2.89 -11.04
C HIS A 89 -10.13 2.69 -9.66
N PHE A 90 -10.06 1.48 -9.11
CA PHE A 90 -10.51 1.20 -7.74
C PHE A 90 -9.40 1.30 -6.71
N VAL A 91 -8.14 1.47 -7.16
CA VAL A 91 -7.02 1.98 -6.38
C VAL A 91 -6.52 3.27 -7.00
N TYR A 92 -5.89 4.14 -6.22
CA TYR A 92 -5.33 5.38 -6.76
C TYR A 92 -4.22 5.06 -7.76
N TYR A 93 -4.45 5.39 -9.03
CA TYR A 93 -3.45 5.24 -10.08
C TYR A 93 -2.60 6.50 -10.15
N ASN A 94 -1.38 6.42 -9.61
CA ASN A 94 -0.40 7.48 -9.75
C ASN A 94 0.25 7.38 -11.14
N HIS A 95 0.03 8.38 -11.98
CA HIS A 95 0.51 8.42 -13.37
C HIS A 95 2.01 8.76 -13.47
N VAL A 96 2.66 9.01 -12.35
CA VAL A 96 4.08 9.34 -12.27
C VAL A 96 4.76 8.46 -11.22
N ILE A 97 5.99 8.08 -11.46
CA ILE A 97 6.85 7.51 -10.44
C ILE A 97 7.60 8.66 -9.77
N LYS A 98 7.06 9.13 -8.64
CA LYS A 98 7.59 10.26 -7.88
C LYS A 98 7.90 9.82 -6.45
N PRO A 99 9.14 9.36 -6.19
CA PRO A 99 9.50 8.83 -4.90
C PRO A 99 9.56 9.90 -3.81
N ALA A 100 9.33 9.49 -2.56
CA ALA A 100 9.69 10.24 -1.36
C ALA A 100 10.60 9.39 -0.47
N LEU A 101 11.50 10.02 0.29
CA LEU A 101 12.47 9.32 1.13
C LEU A 101 11.85 8.95 2.50
N VAL A 102 10.82 8.13 2.47
CA VAL A 102 10.08 7.67 3.67
C VAL A 102 10.19 6.17 3.91
N GLY A 103 10.73 5.41 2.97
CA GLY A 103 11.02 3.98 3.13
C GLY A 103 12.29 3.73 3.94
N LEU A 104 12.48 2.50 4.42
CA LEU A 104 13.67 2.12 5.21
C LEU A 104 14.98 2.31 4.43
N ALA A 105 15.00 1.95 3.15
CA ALA A 105 16.16 2.13 2.27
C ALA A 105 16.11 3.45 1.47
N GLY A 106 15.17 4.34 1.75
CA GLY A 106 14.99 5.64 1.13
C GLY A 106 13.73 5.72 0.29
N PRO A 107 13.74 5.42 -1.00
CA PRO A 107 12.62 5.66 -1.90
C PRO A 107 11.37 4.85 -1.58
N TRP A 108 10.24 5.52 -1.64
CA TRP A 108 8.90 4.95 -1.56
C TRP A 108 7.98 5.74 -2.49
N ILE A 109 7.05 5.08 -3.15
CA ILE A 109 6.10 5.71 -4.07
C ILE A 109 4.65 5.50 -3.62
N SER A 110 3.83 6.53 -3.78
CA SER A 110 2.40 6.53 -3.48
C SER A 110 1.58 5.89 -4.61
N GLY A 111 0.36 5.52 -4.31
CA GLY A 111 -0.60 4.96 -5.26
C GLY A 111 -0.55 3.43 -5.35
N GLY A 112 -1.50 2.86 -6.08
CA GLY A 112 -1.61 1.42 -6.30
C GLY A 112 -1.76 0.59 -5.03
N ILE A 113 -1.12 -0.58 -4.99
CA ILE A 113 -1.05 -1.43 -3.81
C ILE A 113 0.41 -1.83 -3.59
N GLU A 114 0.97 -1.43 -2.46
CA GLU A 114 2.26 -1.88 -1.96
C GLU A 114 2.09 -3.10 -1.07
N PHE A 115 3.04 -4.04 -1.12
CA PHE A 115 3.03 -5.24 -0.29
C PHE A 115 4.27 -5.27 0.59
N ASN A 116 4.09 -5.42 1.90
CA ASN A 116 5.16 -5.27 2.88
C ASN A 116 5.33 -6.50 3.75
N TRP A 117 6.58 -6.91 3.90
CA TRP A 117 7.14 -7.91 4.80
C TRP A 117 8.66 -7.71 4.93
N PRO A 118 9.37 -8.25 5.89
CA PRO A 118 8.90 -8.83 7.16
C PRO A 118 8.53 -7.76 8.15
N GLN A 119 8.80 -6.50 7.84
CA GLN A 119 8.53 -5.34 8.68
C GLN A 119 8.41 -4.05 7.86
N HIS A 120 7.67 -3.08 8.36
CA HIS A 120 7.60 -1.70 7.88
C HIS A 120 7.21 -1.58 6.40
N HIS A 121 7.49 -0.43 5.73
CA HIS A 121 7.66 -0.39 4.28
C HIS A 121 8.93 -1.14 3.98
N ARG A 122 8.83 -2.32 3.37
CA ARG A 122 10.00 -3.21 3.22
C ARG A 122 11.16 -2.50 2.52
N PRO A 123 12.43 -2.83 2.86
CA PRO A 123 13.60 -2.20 2.24
C PRO A 123 13.62 -2.30 0.71
N SER A 124 13.07 -3.37 0.15
CA SER A 124 12.99 -3.63 -1.29
C SER A 124 11.76 -3.06 -1.98
N THR A 125 10.95 -2.21 -1.32
CA THR A 125 9.73 -1.65 -1.93
C THR A 125 9.98 -0.88 -3.23
N PHE A 126 11.22 -0.41 -3.43
CA PHE A 126 11.66 0.29 -4.64
C PHE A 126 12.81 -0.46 -5.34
N MET A 127 12.78 -1.78 -5.32
CA MET A 127 13.81 -2.62 -5.93
C MET A 127 13.17 -3.72 -6.79
N PRO A 128 13.90 -4.25 -7.78
CA PRO A 128 13.40 -5.35 -8.60
C PRO A 128 13.13 -6.61 -7.78
N VAL A 129 12.09 -7.33 -8.15
CA VAL A 129 11.70 -8.62 -7.60
C VAL A 129 11.51 -9.63 -8.73
N ASP A 130 11.58 -10.92 -8.39
CA ASP A 130 11.30 -12.01 -9.33
C ASP A 130 9.80 -12.02 -9.67
N VAL A 131 9.47 -12.42 -10.90
CA VAL A 131 8.09 -12.54 -11.37
C VAL A 131 7.86 -13.86 -12.11
N TYR A 132 6.77 -14.53 -11.74
CA TYR A 132 6.30 -15.76 -12.36
C TYR A 132 4.81 -15.68 -12.68
N ILE A 133 4.41 -16.17 -13.84
CA ILE A 133 3.00 -16.24 -14.25
C ILE A 133 2.58 -17.71 -14.21
N GLU A 134 1.54 -18.00 -13.46
CA GLU A 134 0.95 -19.32 -13.26
C GLU A 134 -0.46 -19.34 -13.83
N SER A 135 -0.72 -20.26 -14.73
CA SER A 135 -2.08 -20.52 -15.26
C SER A 135 -2.61 -21.81 -14.66
N ASN A 136 -3.88 -21.80 -14.27
CA ASN A 136 -4.59 -22.97 -13.79
C ASN A 136 -5.63 -23.39 -14.83
N ASP A 137 -5.39 -24.52 -15.47
CA ASP A 137 -6.27 -25.04 -16.53
C ASP A 137 -7.61 -25.59 -15.98
N GLU A 138 -7.69 -25.91 -14.69
CA GLU A 138 -8.91 -26.48 -14.08
C GLU A 138 -10.02 -25.42 -13.94
N ASP A 139 -9.64 -24.19 -13.52
CA ASP A 139 -10.62 -23.11 -13.28
C ASP A 139 -10.41 -21.89 -14.17
N GLY A 140 -9.40 -21.93 -15.04
CA GLY A 140 -9.07 -20.85 -15.97
C GLY A 140 -8.51 -19.60 -15.29
N SER A 141 -8.12 -19.68 -14.03
CA SER A 141 -7.51 -18.56 -13.31
C SER A 141 -6.05 -18.38 -13.72
N VAL A 142 -5.58 -17.14 -13.59
CA VAL A 142 -4.16 -16.80 -13.77
C VAL A 142 -3.69 -16.03 -12.57
N THR A 143 -2.52 -16.40 -12.06
CA THR A 143 -1.84 -15.75 -10.96
C THR A 143 -0.51 -15.17 -11.42
N VAL A 144 -0.28 -13.90 -11.15
CA VAL A 144 1.04 -13.27 -11.28
C VAL A 144 1.67 -13.25 -9.90
N TRP A 145 2.76 -13.98 -9.72
CA TRP A 145 3.55 -14.01 -8.51
C TRP A 145 4.71 -13.04 -8.58
N THR A 146 4.88 -12.22 -7.53
CA THR A 146 6.09 -11.44 -7.30
C THR A 146 6.75 -11.91 -6.02
N SER A 147 8.06 -12.15 -6.04
CA SER A 147 8.73 -12.73 -4.89
C SER A 147 10.15 -12.22 -4.71
N GLU A 148 10.62 -12.27 -3.49
CA GLU A 148 12.01 -11.96 -3.15
C GLU A 148 12.54 -12.83 -2.02
N MET A 149 13.87 -12.91 -1.96
CA MET A 149 14.59 -13.32 -0.76
C MET A 149 14.97 -12.08 0.01
N GLU A 150 14.30 -11.84 1.13
CA GLU A 150 14.61 -10.70 1.99
C GLU A 150 15.98 -10.90 2.64
N LYS A 151 16.85 -9.87 2.55
CA LYS A 151 18.28 -10.00 2.87
C LYS A 151 18.62 -9.78 4.34
N MET A 152 17.75 -9.14 5.12
CA MET A 152 18.02 -8.82 6.53
C MET A 152 17.80 -10.05 7.41
N PHE A 153 16.71 -10.77 7.21
CA PHE A 153 16.30 -11.91 8.03
C PHE A 153 16.23 -13.22 7.25
N HIS A 154 16.65 -13.19 5.97
CA HIS A 154 16.70 -14.35 5.07
C HIS A 154 15.36 -15.07 4.87
N GLN A 155 14.26 -14.33 5.01
CA GLN A 155 12.93 -14.86 4.76
C GLN A 155 12.56 -14.75 3.30
N LYS A 156 11.82 -15.72 2.78
CA LYS A 156 11.23 -15.62 1.45
C LYS A 156 9.81 -15.12 1.57
N GLY A 157 9.51 -14.03 0.85
CA GLY A 157 8.17 -13.49 0.70
C GLY A 157 7.71 -13.52 -0.75
N ALA A 158 6.43 -13.79 -0.96
CA ALA A 158 5.79 -13.67 -2.26
C ALA A 158 4.37 -13.13 -2.12
N ALA A 159 3.97 -12.29 -3.08
CA ALA A 159 2.60 -11.85 -3.28
C ALA A 159 2.10 -12.38 -4.63
N GLY A 160 0.96 -13.05 -4.64
CA GLY A 160 0.30 -13.56 -5.84
C GLY A 160 -0.97 -12.76 -6.11
N PHE A 161 -1.14 -12.34 -7.35
CA PHE A 161 -2.31 -11.59 -7.83
C PHE A 161 -3.08 -12.49 -8.77
N THR A 162 -4.29 -12.88 -8.39
CA THR A 162 -5.09 -13.84 -9.16
C THR A 162 -6.36 -13.19 -9.66
N LEU A 163 -6.64 -13.36 -10.95
CA LEU A 163 -7.95 -13.14 -11.53
C LEU A 163 -8.58 -14.48 -11.95
N ARG A 164 -9.89 -14.54 -11.84
CA ARG A 164 -10.71 -15.69 -12.26
C ARG A 164 -11.69 -15.28 -13.35
N PRO A 165 -12.06 -16.18 -14.25
CA PRO A 165 -13.17 -15.92 -15.16
C PRO A 165 -14.45 -15.64 -14.37
N GLY A 166 -15.23 -14.68 -14.82
CA GLY A 166 -16.53 -14.36 -14.22
C GLY A 166 -16.48 -13.62 -12.88
N CYS A 167 -15.28 -13.24 -12.37
CA CYS A 167 -15.14 -12.61 -11.07
C CYS A 167 -14.63 -11.16 -11.18
N ALA A 168 -15.32 -10.24 -10.50
CA ALA A 168 -15.00 -8.81 -10.47
C ALA A 168 -14.20 -8.40 -9.21
N TYR A 169 -13.23 -9.23 -8.79
CA TYR A 169 -12.32 -8.94 -7.68
C TYR A 169 -10.90 -9.44 -7.98
N LEU A 170 -9.93 -8.79 -7.40
CA LEU A 170 -8.53 -9.21 -7.40
C LEU A 170 -8.27 -10.02 -6.12
N GLU A 171 -7.94 -11.29 -6.27
CA GLU A 171 -7.51 -12.13 -5.15
C GLU A 171 -6.01 -11.92 -4.90
N ILE A 172 -5.66 -11.68 -3.63
CA ILE A 172 -4.27 -11.50 -3.22
C ILE A 172 -3.86 -12.67 -2.34
N LYS A 173 -2.78 -13.34 -2.71
CA LYS A 173 -2.19 -14.46 -1.97
C LYS A 173 -0.87 -14.01 -1.37
N GLY A 174 -0.63 -14.33 -0.10
CA GLY A 174 0.65 -14.13 0.56
C GLY A 174 1.31 -15.46 0.87
N LEU A 175 2.59 -15.62 0.51
CA LEU A 175 3.41 -16.75 0.91
C LEU A 175 4.64 -16.23 1.65
N LEU A 176 4.79 -16.66 2.91
CA LEU A 176 5.92 -16.31 3.76
C LEU A 176 6.59 -17.59 4.21
N TYR A 177 7.86 -17.73 3.92
CA TYR A 177 8.63 -18.90 4.25
C TYR A 177 9.86 -18.52 5.07
N ASN A 178 9.92 -19.03 6.33
CA ASN A 178 11.07 -18.89 7.18
C ASN A 178 12.15 -19.89 6.74
N ARG A 179 13.30 -19.38 6.28
CA ARG A 179 14.43 -20.19 5.84
C ARG A 179 15.53 -20.32 6.88
N THR A 180 15.26 -19.88 8.11
CA THR A 180 16.21 -19.97 9.22
C THR A 180 15.78 -21.05 10.20
N ASP A 181 16.72 -21.52 11.00
CA ASP A 181 16.45 -22.50 12.05
C ASP A 181 15.81 -21.87 13.32
N MET A 182 15.66 -20.56 13.33
CA MET A 182 15.11 -19.82 14.47
C MET A 182 13.70 -19.30 14.14
N PRO A 183 12.79 -19.24 15.12
CA PRO A 183 11.51 -18.54 14.95
C PRO A 183 11.74 -17.09 14.55
N GLN A 184 11.00 -16.62 13.55
CA GLN A 184 11.03 -15.26 13.06
C GLN A 184 9.66 -14.62 13.24
N THR A 185 9.65 -13.34 13.56
CA THR A 185 8.45 -12.51 13.48
C THR A 185 8.33 -11.89 12.11
N PHE A 186 7.12 -11.63 11.67
CA PHE A 186 6.87 -10.87 10.46
C PHE A 186 5.65 -9.97 10.62
N LEU A 187 5.68 -8.89 9.90
CA LEU A 187 4.53 -8.05 9.62
C LEU A 187 4.18 -8.26 8.14
N TRP A 188 2.94 -8.61 7.88
CA TRP A 188 2.38 -8.60 6.53
C TRP A 188 1.32 -7.51 6.43
N TRP A 189 1.39 -6.68 5.41
CA TRP A 189 0.30 -5.77 5.08
C TRP A 189 0.27 -5.44 3.58
N ALA A 190 -0.91 -5.54 3.02
CA ALA A 190 -1.24 -4.92 1.76
C ALA A 190 -1.61 -3.46 2.05
N ASN A 191 -1.02 -2.55 1.32
CA ASN A 191 -1.19 -1.10 1.50
C ASN A 191 -1.84 -0.49 0.24
N PRO A 192 -3.15 -0.68 0.04
CA PRO A 192 -3.84 -0.06 -1.08
C PRO A 192 -4.03 1.43 -0.83
N ALA A 193 -3.75 2.21 -1.85
CA ALA A 193 -4.08 3.63 -1.89
C ALA A 193 -5.41 3.84 -2.61
N VAL A 194 -6.21 4.78 -2.17
CA VAL A 194 -7.47 5.19 -2.81
C VAL A 194 -7.47 6.69 -3.04
N ALA A 195 -8.10 7.13 -4.11
CA ALA A 195 -8.39 8.54 -4.31
C ALA A 195 -9.44 9.00 -3.29
N VAL A 196 -9.23 10.16 -2.70
CA VAL A 196 -10.12 10.71 -1.69
C VAL A 196 -10.52 12.15 -2.03
N ASN A 197 -11.71 12.52 -1.59
CA ASN A 197 -12.25 13.87 -1.64
C ASN A 197 -13.18 14.09 -0.44
N ASP A 198 -13.84 15.23 -0.36
CA ASP A 198 -14.74 15.55 0.75
C ASP A 198 -15.97 14.62 0.86
N GLU A 199 -16.29 13.88 -0.20
CA GLU A 199 -17.39 12.91 -0.23
C GLU A 199 -16.95 11.46 0.10
N TYR A 200 -15.65 11.26 0.42
CA TYR A 200 -15.12 9.95 0.78
C TYR A 200 -15.39 9.61 2.26
N GLN A 201 -15.86 8.40 2.51
CA GLN A 201 -16.12 7.88 3.86
C GLN A 201 -15.41 6.54 4.06
N SER A 202 -14.70 6.43 5.17
CA SER A 202 -14.11 5.17 5.62
C SER A 202 -15.17 4.22 6.16
N VAL A 203 -15.09 2.97 5.80
CA VAL A 203 -16.00 1.91 6.23
C VAL A 203 -15.23 0.89 7.06
N PHE A 204 -15.35 1.00 8.37
CA PHE A 204 -14.86 -0.03 9.30
C PHE A 204 -15.99 -0.97 9.71
N PRO A 205 -15.66 -2.20 10.15
CA PRO A 205 -16.65 -3.11 10.73
C PRO A 205 -17.40 -2.50 11.93
N PRO A 206 -18.64 -2.93 12.18
CA PRO A 206 -19.49 -2.34 13.21
C PRO A 206 -19.02 -2.61 14.64
N ASP A 207 -18.10 -3.51 14.87
CA ASP A 207 -17.47 -3.78 16.17
C ASP A 207 -16.25 -2.87 16.43
N ILE A 208 -15.84 -2.04 15.47
CA ILE A 208 -14.82 -1.01 15.66
C ILE A 208 -15.49 0.25 16.21
N ASN A 209 -15.43 0.43 17.52
CA ASN A 209 -16.00 1.57 18.23
C ASN A 209 -14.93 2.50 18.85
N ALA A 210 -13.67 2.15 18.70
CA ALA A 210 -12.53 2.95 19.12
C ALA A 210 -11.37 2.76 18.17
N VAL A 211 -10.57 3.80 17.99
CA VAL A 211 -9.37 3.80 17.15
C VAL A 211 -8.20 4.44 17.89
N PHE A 212 -7.00 4.07 17.51
CA PHE A 212 -5.79 4.73 17.99
C PHE A 212 -4.82 5.02 16.84
N ASP A 213 -3.95 5.99 17.03
CA ASP A 213 -2.90 6.28 16.08
C ASP A 213 -1.61 5.53 16.41
N HIS A 214 -0.79 5.25 15.42
CA HIS A 214 0.46 4.52 15.62
C HIS A 214 1.67 5.42 15.96
N GLY A 215 1.50 6.74 15.94
CA GLY A 215 2.58 7.70 16.23
C GLY A 215 2.63 8.11 17.70
N LYS A 216 1.59 8.72 18.20
CA LYS A 216 1.51 9.36 19.53
C LYS A 216 0.66 8.62 20.55
N ARG A 217 0.11 7.49 20.20
CA ARG A 217 -0.77 6.70 21.07
C ARG A 217 -2.06 7.41 21.48
N ALA A 218 -2.51 8.35 20.65
CA ALA A 218 -3.82 8.96 20.83
C ALA A 218 -4.92 7.92 20.60
N VAL A 219 -5.97 7.96 21.40
CA VAL A 219 -7.14 7.08 21.35
C VAL A 219 -8.39 7.94 21.20
N SER A 220 -9.32 7.50 20.39
CA SER A 220 -10.64 8.15 20.22
C SER A 220 -11.74 7.11 20.06
N SER A 221 -12.95 7.50 20.44
CA SER A 221 -14.14 6.79 19.96
C SER A 221 -14.26 6.91 18.44
N PHE A 222 -14.95 5.96 17.83
CA PHE A 222 -15.14 5.89 16.38
C PHE A 222 -16.58 5.41 16.07
N PRO A 223 -17.29 5.97 15.09
CA PRO A 223 -16.83 7.00 14.14
C PRO A 223 -16.86 8.43 14.71
N ILE A 224 -17.57 8.68 15.81
CA ILE A 224 -17.68 10.01 16.42
C ILE A 224 -16.56 10.21 17.43
N ALA A 225 -15.59 11.08 17.10
CA ALA A 225 -14.58 11.53 18.04
C ALA A 225 -15.13 12.63 18.96
N THR A 226 -14.80 12.57 20.27
CA THR A 226 -15.35 13.47 21.28
C THR A 226 -14.28 14.11 22.18
N GLY A 227 -13.03 14.09 21.77
CA GLY A 227 -11.91 14.65 22.54
C GLY A 227 -10.78 15.06 21.63
N THR A 228 -9.60 15.16 22.17
CA THR A 228 -8.39 15.45 21.38
C THR A 228 -7.85 14.18 20.77
N TYR A 229 -7.72 14.14 19.45
CA TYR A 229 -7.08 13.06 18.73
C TYR A 229 -6.01 13.63 17.80
N TYR A 230 -4.77 13.18 17.97
CA TYR A 230 -3.64 13.61 17.16
C TYR A 230 -3.52 15.14 17.01
N LYS A 231 -3.61 15.86 18.16
CA LYS A 231 -3.56 17.33 18.30
C LYS A 231 -4.76 18.09 17.72
N MET A 232 -5.78 17.41 17.22
CA MET A 232 -7.02 18.02 16.79
C MET A 232 -8.06 17.93 17.89
N ASP A 233 -8.77 19.03 18.12
CA ASP A 233 -9.89 19.08 19.06
C ASP A 233 -11.18 18.67 18.35
N TYR A 234 -11.75 17.55 18.79
CA TYR A 234 -13.03 17.02 18.34
C TYR A 234 -14.09 17.04 19.45
N SER A 235 -13.92 17.88 20.49
CA SER A 235 -14.81 17.92 21.67
C SER A 235 -16.28 18.19 21.33
N ALA A 236 -16.55 18.82 20.19
CA ALA A 236 -17.90 19.07 19.70
C ALA A 236 -18.63 17.82 19.18
N GLY A 237 -17.94 16.68 19.08
CA GLY A 237 -18.45 15.48 18.44
C GLY A 237 -18.35 15.55 16.92
N VAL A 238 -17.34 14.89 16.34
CA VAL A 238 -17.06 14.96 14.90
C VAL A 238 -16.93 13.56 14.34
N ASP A 239 -17.62 13.29 13.24
CA ASP A 239 -17.53 12.03 12.51
C ASP A 239 -16.23 11.97 11.72
N ILE A 240 -15.24 11.26 12.27
CA ILE A 240 -13.92 11.07 11.69
C ILE A 240 -13.86 9.92 10.67
N SER A 241 -14.96 9.28 10.35
CA SER A 241 -15.06 8.41 9.18
C SER A 241 -15.11 9.20 7.87
N ASN A 242 -15.57 10.45 7.91
CA ASN A 242 -15.66 11.33 6.75
C ASN A 242 -14.33 12.07 6.52
N TYR A 243 -13.72 11.89 5.33
CA TYR A 243 -12.42 12.48 4.99
C TYR A 243 -12.40 14.01 5.15
N ARG A 244 -13.48 14.69 4.82
CA ARG A 244 -13.62 16.16 4.98
C ARG A 244 -13.32 16.68 6.39
N ASN A 245 -13.47 15.83 7.38
CA ASN A 245 -13.26 16.15 8.79
C ASN A 245 -11.83 15.89 9.28
N ILE A 246 -10.98 15.30 8.45
CA ILE A 246 -9.61 14.95 8.80
C ILE A 246 -8.65 15.98 8.24
N LYS A 247 -8.11 16.85 9.10
CA LYS A 247 -7.32 18.02 8.68
C LYS A 247 -5.81 17.79 8.68
N VAL A 248 -5.34 16.78 9.41
CA VAL A 248 -3.90 16.53 9.60
C VAL A 248 -3.56 15.07 9.27
N PRO A 249 -2.31 14.79 8.89
CA PRO A 249 -1.87 13.41 8.69
C PRO A 249 -2.07 12.59 9.95
N THR A 250 -2.79 11.50 9.82
CA THR A 250 -3.08 10.62 10.95
C THR A 250 -3.47 9.22 10.49
N SER A 251 -3.41 8.29 11.42
CA SER A 251 -3.90 6.93 11.25
C SER A 251 -5.03 6.62 12.22
N TYR A 252 -5.93 5.78 11.77
CA TYR A 252 -6.97 5.16 12.57
C TYR A 252 -6.73 3.66 12.54
N MET A 253 -6.40 3.09 13.70
CA MET A 253 -6.16 1.66 13.87
C MET A 253 -7.24 1.09 14.78
N GLY A 254 -8.12 0.28 14.21
CA GLY A 254 -9.05 -0.56 14.96
C GLY A 254 -8.48 -1.96 15.13
N VAL A 255 -8.55 -2.51 16.33
CA VAL A 255 -8.05 -3.85 16.63
C VAL A 255 -9.16 -4.77 17.12
N ASN A 256 -8.94 -6.06 16.90
CA ASN A 256 -9.83 -7.15 17.34
C ASN A 256 -11.22 -7.15 16.71
N SER A 257 -11.33 -6.71 15.46
CA SER A 257 -12.56 -6.94 14.71
C SER A 257 -12.77 -8.42 14.42
N ARG A 258 -14.00 -8.89 14.60
CA ARG A 258 -14.43 -10.24 14.22
C ARG A 258 -14.93 -10.32 12.78
N PHE A 259 -14.91 -9.22 12.06
CA PHE A 259 -15.33 -9.14 10.65
C PHE A 259 -14.14 -9.15 9.72
N ASN A 260 -14.37 -9.60 8.51
CA ASN A 260 -13.36 -9.85 7.51
C ASN A 260 -13.18 -8.71 6.50
N PHE A 261 -13.67 -7.52 6.79
CA PHE A 261 -13.64 -6.43 5.81
C PHE A 261 -13.19 -5.10 6.39
N GLU A 262 -12.71 -4.25 5.50
CA GLU A 262 -12.47 -2.83 5.66
C GLU A 262 -12.58 -2.18 4.28
N GLY A 263 -12.95 -0.93 4.19
CA GLY A 263 -13.03 -0.27 2.90
C GLY A 263 -13.31 1.22 2.99
N GLY A 264 -13.71 1.77 1.88
CA GLY A 264 -14.14 3.14 1.76
C GLY A 264 -15.22 3.30 0.71
N TYR A 265 -16.06 4.27 0.92
CA TYR A 265 -17.20 4.57 0.06
C TYR A 265 -17.13 6.03 -0.43
N GLU A 266 -17.34 6.21 -1.70
CA GLU A 266 -17.41 7.49 -2.39
C GLU A 266 -18.87 7.88 -2.55
N ASN A 267 -19.32 8.85 -1.78
CA ASN A 267 -20.73 9.28 -1.77
C ASN A 267 -21.15 9.99 -3.06
N ASP A 268 -20.22 10.56 -3.81
CA ASP A 268 -20.45 11.21 -5.09
C ASP A 268 -20.60 10.18 -6.24
N THR A 269 -19.68 9.24 -6.37
CA THR A 269 -19.65 8.25 -7.47
C THR A 269 -20.49 7.01 -7.19
N LYS A 270 -20.99 6.84 -5.96
CA LYS A 270 -21.69 5.63 -5.49
C LYS A 270 -20.87 4.35 -5.71
N GLY A 271 -19.60 4.47 -5.43
CA GLY A 271 -18.61 3.40 -5.55
C GLY A 271 -17.69 3.33 -4.35
N GLY A 272 -16.60 2.60 -4.50
CA GLY A 272 -15.59 2.52 -3.45
C GLY A 272 -14.70 1.30 -3.63
N MET A 273 -13.87 1.04 -2.64
CA MET A 273 -13.05 -0.15 -2.55
C MET A 273 -13.39 -0.92 -1.27
N LEU A 274 -13.51 -2.23 -1.41
CA LEU A 274 -13.66 -3.15 -0.30
C LEU A 274 -12.46 -4.09 -0.26
N HIS A 275 -11.79 -4.15 0.89
CA HIS A 275 -10.76 -5.15 1.20
C HIS A 275 -11.36 -6.21 2.12
N VAL A 276 -11.15 -7.48 1.75
CA VAL A 276 -11.64 -8.63 2.54
C VAL A 276 -10.46 -9.52 2.89
N ALA A 277 -10.27 -9.79 4.18
CA ALA A 277 -9.25 -10.69 4.69
C ALA A 277 -9.73 -11.37 5.97
N SER A 278 -9.37 -12.63 6.16
CA SER A 278 -9.74 -13.37 7.38
C SER A 278 -9.24 -12.65 8.63
N HIS A 279 -10.14 -12.36 9.55
CA HIS A 279 -9.80 -11.71 10.82
C HIS A 279 -8.91 -12.57 11.72
N HIS A 280 -8.83 -13.87 11.50
CA HIS A 280 -7.92 -14.75 12.24
C HIS A 280 -6.44 -14.51 11.85
N PHE A 281 -6.18 -14.09 10.62
CA PHE A 281 -4.83 -13.76 10.14
C PHE A 281 -4.58 -12.26 10.08
N SER A 282 -5.62 -11.46 9.87
CA SER A 282 -5.56 -10.00 9.74
C SER A 282 -6.63 -9.35 10.63
N PRO A 283 -6.46 -9.41 11.97
CA PRO A 283 -7.45 -8.86 12.91
C PRO A 283 -7.45 -7.33 12.94
N GLY A 284 -6.31 -6.71 12.62
CA GLY A 284 -6.15 -5.26 12.60
C GLY A 284 -6.79 -4.64 11.35
N LYS A 285 -7.44 -3.51 11.55
CA LYS A 285 -7.97 -2.65 10.49
C LYS A 285 -7.27 -1.31 10.60
N LYS A 286 -6.71 -0.81 9.51
CA LYS A 286 -5.93 0.42 9.55
C LYS A 286 -6.22 1.29 8.35
N GLN A 287 -6.46 2.54 8.61
CA GLN A 287 -6.44 3.60 7.63
C GLN A 287 -5.31 4.59 7.95
N TRP A 288 -4.59 5.00 6.94
CA TRP A 288 -3.73 6.18 6.97
C TRP A 288 -4.29 7.24 6.04
N THR A 289 -4.22 8.50 6.44
CA THR A 289 -4.60 9.64 5.60
C THR A 289 -3.62 10.80 5.79
N TRP A 290 -3.34 11.52 4.72
CA TRP A 290 -2.59 12.79 4.78
C TRP A 290 -3.45 13.93 5.37
N GLY A 291 -4.76 13.76 5.39
CA GLY A 291 -5.71 14.82 5.74
C GLY A 291 -5.88 15.85 4.62
N ASN A 292 -6.96 16.61 4.68
CA ASN A 292 -7.32 17.60 3.67
C ASN A 292 -6.89 19.03 3.99
N GLY A 293 -6.06 19.23 5.02
CA GLY A 293 -5.46 20.52 5.34
C GLY A 293 -4.20 20.79 4.50
N ASP A 294 -3.60 21.97 4.66
CA ASP A 294 -2.49 22.45 3.85
C ASP A 294 -1.28 21.50 3.84
N PHE A 295 -0.97 20.89 4.97
CA PHE A 295 0.13 19.94 5.06
C PHE A 295 -0.12 18.66 4.26
N GLY A 296 -1.34 18.13 4.31
CA GLY A 296 -1.74 16.96 3.52
C GLY A 296 -1.70 17.25 2.02
N GLN A 297 -2.21 18.40 1.61
CA GLN A 297 -2.15 18.84 0.22
C GLN A 297 -0.72 19.10 -0.26
N ALA A 298 0.18 19.58 0.61
CA ALA A 298 1.58 19.72 0.26
C ALA A 298 2.24 18.35 0.01
N TRP A 299 1.90 17.35 0.82
CA TRP A 299 2.36 15.98 0.60
C TRP A 299 1.80 15.37 -0.68
N ASP A 300 0.54 15.60 -0.96
CA ASP A 300 -0.08 15.13 -2.22
C ASP A 300 0.70 15.67 -3.43
N ARG A 301 0.98 16.96 -3.48
CA ARG A 301 1.80 17.57 -4.55
C ARG A 301 3.24 17.04 -4.59
N ASN A 302 3.80 16.59 -3.48
CA ASN A 302 5.14 15.98 -3.45
C ASN A 302 5.16 14.54 -3.97
N LEU A 303 4.04 13.85 -3.96
CA LEU A 303 3.92 12.43 -4.33
C LEU A 303 3.29 12.22 -5.71
N THR A 304 2.69 13.26 -6.26
CA THR A 304 1.99 13.27 -7.55
C THR A 304 2.45 14.47 -8.40
N ASP A 305 1.92 14.59 -9.59
CA ASP A 305 2.09 15.77 -10.48
C ASP A 305 0.77 16.48 -10.71
#